data_0c73462306e388d7104e1090b7569d53
#
_entry.id   0c73462306e388d7104e1090b7569d53
#
_cell.length_a   1.000
_cell.length_b   1.000
_cell.length_c   1.000
_cell.angle_alpha   90.00
_cell.angle_beta   90.00
_cell.angle_gamma   90.00
#
_symmetry.space_group_name_H-M   'P 1'
#
loop_
_entity.id
_entity.type
_entity.pdbx_description
1 polymer ?
#
loop_
_entity_poly.entity_id
_entity_poly.type
_entity_poly.pdbx_seq_one_letter_code
_entity_poly.pdbx_strand_id
1 'polypeptide(L)'
;MEKEEKAVMLNPFCDEGFKRIFGDKILLMDFLNSFVDTEAPIVDLTYENKELVPEENDRRSIIFDLFCKLDNGKHVIIEMQNKRQDYFVERALFYLSRAISMQGEKGEEWEYGINAVIGVFITHFNLFDNNDNKDVLCEMRLMNPKTNKTISDKIRGYFIQLPKFKKSNNGCADHFEEWIYNLKNMERMGNIEFKDKEVFKRLW
;
A
#
# COMPACT_ATOMS: atom_id res chain seq x y z
N MET A 1 -0.88 -1.49 43.86
CA MET A 1 -1.21 -0.42 42.89
C MET A 1 -0.51 -0.76 41.62
N GLU A 2 -1.16 -1.53 40.77
CA GLU A 2 -0.70 -1.79 39.38
C GLU A 2 -0.80 -0.47 38.61
N LYS A 3 0.31 -0.04 38.05
CA LYS A 3 0.30 1.07 37.09
C LYS A 3 -0.43 0.53 35.83
N GLU A 4 -1.63 1.03 35.60
CA GLU A 4 -2.23 0.96 34.27
C GLU A 4 -1.24 1.58 33.28
N GLU A 5 -0.55 0.74 32.50
CA GLU A 5 0.18 1.20 31.34
C GLU A 5 -0.85 1.82 30.40
N LYS A 6 -0.79 3.15 30.28
CA LYS A 6 -1.57 3.85 29.26
C LYS A 6 -1.20 3.26 27.92
N ALA A 7 -2.14 2.58 27.27
CA ALA A 7 -1.97 2.12 25.92
C ALA A 7 -1.49 3.31 25.05
N VAL A 8 -0.31 3.20 24.49
CA VAL A 8 0.24 4.23 23.62
C VAL A 8 -0.65 4.24 22.36
N MET A 9 -1.37 5.35 22.15
CA MET A 9 -2.21 5.54 20.98
C MET A 9 -1.31 5.48 19.73
N LEU A 10 -1.47 4.44 18.93
CA LEU A 10 -0.71 4.28 17.70
C LEU A 10 -1.33 5.15 16.61
N ASN A 11 -0.59 6.16 16.16
CA ASN A 11 -0.99 6.94 14.98
C ASN A 11 -0.43 6.30 13.71
N PRO A 12 -1.25 5.63 12.89
CA PRO A 12 -0.77 4.98 11.67
C PRO A 12 -0.24 5.98 10.62
N PHE A 13 -0.57 7.27 10.75
CA PHE A 13 -0.21 8.32 9.80
C PHE A 13 1.12 9.02 10.11
N CYS A 14 1.82 8.64 11.16
CA CYS A 14 3.20 9.05 11.40
C CYS A 14 4.17 7.93 10.99
N ASP A 15 5.42 8.30 10.70
CA ASP A 15 6.46 7.36 10.25
C ASP A 15 6.66 6.18 11.22
N GLU A 16 6.60 6.44 12.53
CA GLU A 16 6.73 5.41 13.56
C GLU A 16 5.53 4.44 13.58
N GLY A 17 4.31 4.98 13.52
CA GLY A 17 3.10 4.17 13.49
C GLY A 17 2.99 3.34 12.22
N PHE A 18 3.31 3.94 11.07
CA PHE A 18 3.37 3.25 9.79
C PHE A 18 4.36 2.08 9.83
N LYS A 19 5.59 2.33 10.27
CA LYS A 19 6.62 1.30 10.40
C LYS A 19 6.26 0.20 11.39
N ARG A 20 5.60 0.54 12.49
CA ARG A 20 5.15 -0.46 13.46
C ARG A 20 4.08 -1.39 12.88
N ILE A 21 3.16 -0.87 12.07
CA ILE A 21 2.10 -1.66 11.43
C ILE A 21 2.68 -2.46 10.27
N PHE A 22 3.22 -1.78 9.27
CA PHE A 22 3.61 -2.40 8.01
C PHE A 22 5.07 -2.90 7.98
N GLY A 23 5.85 -2.65 9.04
CA GLY A 23 7.12 -3.30 9.31
C GLY A 23 6.97 -4.72 9.90
N ASP A 24 5.78 -5.07 10.42
CA ASP A 24 5.46 -6.47 10.75
C ASP A 24 5.00 -7.19 9.48
N LYS A 25 5.78 -8.19 9.08
CA LYS A 25 5.56 -8.95 7.86
C LYS A 25 4.19 -9.64 7.81
N ILE A 26 3.71 -10.13 8.94
CA ILE A 26 2.42 -10.83 9.02
C ILE A 26 1.28 -9.83 8.81
N LEU A 27 1.36 -8.67 9.46
CA LEU A 27 0.38 -7.59 9.28
C LEU A 27 0.36 -7.10 7.84
N LEU A 28 1.53 -6.91 7.24
CA LEU A 28 1.62 -6.45 5.86
C LEU A 28 1.05 -7.46 4.87
N MET A 29 1.40 -8.74 5.01
CA MET A 29 0.85 -9.80 4.15
C MET A 29 -0.67 -9.92 4.27
N ASP A 30 -1.19 -9.88 5.49
CA ASP A 30 -2.63 -9.94 5.74
C ASP A 30 -3.36 -8.74 5.14
N PHE A 31 -2.82 -7.54 5.31
CA PHE A 31 -3.35 -6.33 4.68
C PHE A 31 -3.38 -6.45 3.15
N LEU A 32 -2.27 -6.82 2.53
CA LEU A 32 -2.18 -6.96 1.08
C LEU A 32 -3.14 -8.04 0.56
N ASN A 33 -3.20 -9.19 1.21
CA ASN A 33 -4.11 -10.28 0.85
C ASN A 33 -5.60 -9.90 0.97
N SER A 34 -5.93 -8.85 1.68
CA SER A 34 -7.31 -8.42 1.83
C SER A 34 -7.90 -7.74 0.59
N PHE A 35 -7.06 -7.24 -0.34
CA PHE A 35 -7.54 -6.49 -1.52
C PHE A 35 -6.70 -6.65 -2.80
N VAL A 36 -5.44 -7.06 -2.68
CA VAL A 36 -4.59 -7.22 -3.88
C VAL A 36 -4.99 -8.49 -4.60
N ASP A 37 -5.47 -8.33 -5.83
CA ASP A 37 -5.81 -9.46 -6.70
C ASP A 37 -4.54 -10.14 -7.22
N THR A 38 -4.17 -11.24 -6.60
CA THR A 38 -3.05 -12.10 -6.98
C THR A 38 -3.56 -13.50 -7.32
N GLU A 39 -2.84 -14.22 -8.20
CA GLU A 39 -3.22 -15.58 -8.61
C GLU A 39 -3.26 -16.57 -7.43
N ALA A 40 -2.44 -16.31 -6.41
CA ALA A 40 -2.39 -17.06 -5.16
C ALA A 40 -2.15 -16.11 -4.00
N PRO A 41 -2.56 -16.45 -2.77
CA PRO A 41 -2.27 -15.64 -1.59
C PRO A 41 -0.77 -15.38 -1.44
N ILE A 42 -0.43 -14.16 -0.98
CA ILE A 42 0.93 -13.80 -0.59
C ILE A 42 1.26 -14.57 0.70
N VAL A 43 2.26 -15.43 0.63
CA VAL A 43 2.66 -16.29 1.77
C VAL A 43 4.00 -15.88 2.36
N ASP A 44 4.78 -15.09 1.62
CA ASP A 44 6.05 -14.54 2.07
C ASP A 44 6.40 -13.23 1.38
N LEU A 45 7.18 -12.39 2.04
CA LEU A 45 7.77 -11.18 1.47
C LEU A 45 9.12 -10.86 2.12
N THR A 46 9.95 -10.12 1.41
CA THR A 46 11.23 -9.60 1.89
C THR A 46 11.26 -8.10 1.72
N TYR A 47 11.60 -7.37 2.78
CA TYR A 47 11.80 -5.93 2.69
C TYR A 47 13.08 -5.64 1.92
N GLU A 48 13.01 -4.68 1.00
CA GLU A 48 14.13 -4.26 0.17
C GLU A 48 14.57 -2.83 0.53
N ASN A 49 15.70 -2.40 -0.04
CA ASN A 49 16.15 -1.03 0.15
C ASN A 49 15.12 -0.05 -0.43
N LYS A 50 14.58 0.80 0.41
CA LYS A 50 13.58 1.80 0.06
C LYS A 50 14.13 2.99 -0.73
N GLU A 51 15.45 3.17 -0.75
CA GLU A 51 16.11 4.26 -1.47
C GLU A 51 16.61 3.77 -2.82
N LEU A 52 16.05 4.35 -3.88
CA LEU A 52 16.48 4.14 -5.25
C LEU A 52 17.39 5.30 -5.67
N VAL A 53 18.69 5.08 -5.56
CA VAL A 53 19.69 6.05 -5.99
C VAL A 53 19.84 5.98 -7.52
N PRO A 54 19.75 7.10 -8.25
CA PRO A 54 19.98 7.10 -9.69
C PRO A 54 21.47 6.88 -10.01
N GLU A 55 21.77 6.24 -11.13
CA GLU A 55 23.14 6.05 -11.61
C GLU A 55 23.84 7.38 -12.01
N GLU A 56 23.07 8.41 -12.32
CA GLU A 56 23.54 9.74 -12.67
C GLU A 56 23.26 10.76 -11.57
N ASN A 57 24.24 11.54 -11.19
CA ASN A 57 24.16 12.50 -10.06
C ASN A 57 23.10 13.60 -10.21
N ASP A 58 22.56 13.82 -11.41
CA ASP A 58 21.59 14.90 -11.68
C ASP A 58 20.13 14.45 -11.57
N ARG A 59 19.86 13.18 -11.28
CA ARG A 59 18.50 12.67 -11.14
C ARG A 59 18.09 12.59 -9.69
N ARG A 60 16.82 12.90 -9.42
CA ARG A 60 16.25 12.86 -8.07
C ARG A 60 16.23 11.44 -7.53
N SER A 61 16.80 11.24 -6.34
CA SER A 61 16.61 10.00 -5.55
C SER A 61 15.13 9.82 -5.20
N ILE A 62 14.69 8.58 -5.17
CA ILE A 62 13.36 8.21 -4.70
C ILE A 62 13.54 7.44 -3.39
N ILE A 63 12.80 7.86 -2.37
CA ILE A 63 12.71 7.14 -1.11
C ILE A 63 11.25 6.71 -0.95
N PHE A 64 11.02 5.41 -0.91
CA PHE A 64 9.71 4.85 -0.61
C PHE A 64 9.47 4.81 0.90
N ASP A 65 8.23 4.91 1.34
CA ASP A 65 7.91 4.62 2.74
C ASP A 65 8.21 3.16 3.05
N LEU A 66 7.82 2.25 2.12
CA LEU A 66 8.15 0.83 2.20
C LEU A 66 8.27 0.22 0.80
N PHE A 67 9.28 -0.64 0.62
CA PHE A 67 9.50 -1.41 -0.60
C PHE A 67 9.77 -2.87 -0.23
N CYS A 68 9.07 -3.81 -0.88
CA CYS A 68 9.26 -5.23 -0.63
C CYS A 68 9.09 -6.06 -1.90
N LYS A 69 9.65 -7.26 -1.86
CA LYS A 69 9.53 -8.30 -2.89
C LYS A 69 8.75 -9.48 -2.32
N LEU A 70 7.73 -9.90 -3.06
CA LEU A 70 6.90 -11.06 -2.73
C LEU A 70 7.61 -12.37 -3.11
N ASP A 71 7.14 -13.47 -2.55
CA ASP A 71 7.61 -14.84 -2.84
C ASP A 71 7.52 -15.21 -4.33
N ASN A 72 6.56 -14.65 -5.05
CA ASN A 72 6.38 -14.84 -6.50
C ASN A 72 7.22 -13.87 -7.37
N GLY A 73 8.14 -13.11 -6.78
CA GLY A 73 9.03 -12.17 -7.44
C GLY A 73 8.44 -10.79 -7.73
N LYS A 74 7.14 -10.56 -7.54
CA LYS A 74 6.52 -9.23 -7.72
C LYS A 74 7.04 -8.26 -6.65
N HIS A 75 7.17 -6.98 -7.02
CA HIS A 75 7.54 -5.93 -6.08
C HIS A 75 6.31 -5.15 -5.62
N VAL A 76 6.33 -4.71 -4.37
CA VAL A 76 5.27 -3.88 -3.78
C VAL A 76 5.88 -2.61 -3.20
N ILE A 77 5.32 -1.47 -3.58
CA ILE A 77 5.60 -0.15 -3.01
C ILE A 77 4.40 0.22 -2.16
N ILE A 78 4.63 0.65 -0.93
CA ILE A 78 3.56 1.17 -0.06
C ILE A 78 3.94 2.58 0.36
N GLU A 79 3.02 3.50 0.12
CA GLU A 79 3.13 4.91 0.46
C GLU A 79 1.92 5.35 1.28
N MET A 80 2.15 6.05 2.36
CA MET A 80 1.08 6.65 3.16
C MET A 80 1.21 8.17 3.17
N GLN A 81 0.18 8.86 2.69
CA GLN A 81 0.19 10.29 2.57
C GLN A 81 -0.91 10.93 3.41
N ASN A 82 -0.49 11.71 4.42
CA ASN A 82 -1.40 12.35 5.36
C ASN A 82 -1.95 13.68 4.83
N LYS A 83 -1.15 14.46 4.11
CA LYS A 83 -1.53 15.78 3.59
C LYS A 83 -1.70 15.74 2.08
N ARG A 84 -2.74 16.44 1.58
CA ARG A 84 -2.93 16.60 0.13
C ARG A 84 -1.68 17.21 -0.50
N GLN A 85 -1.23 16.58 -1.56
CA GLN A 85 -0.13 17.07 -2.39
C GLN A 85 -0.63 17.16 -3.83
N ASP A 86 -0.26 18.24 -4.50
CA ASP A 86 -0.46 18.36 -5.93
C ASP A 86 0.38 17.30 -6.66
N TYR A 87 -0.13 16.82 -7.78
CA TYR A 87 0.56 15.82 -8.60
C TYR A 87 0.85 14.48 -7.90
N PHE A 88 0.00 14.08 -6.94
CA PHE A 88 0.24 12.83 -6.21
C PHE A 88 0.09 11.59 -7.10
N VAL A 89 -0.84 11.61 -8.07
CA VAL A 89 -1.01 10.52 -9.05
C VAL A 89 0.22 10.43 -9.95
N GLU A 90 0.74 11.56 -10.41
CA GLU A 90 1.95 11.63 -11.23
C GLU A 90 3.17 11.12 -10.46
N ARG A 91 3.25 11.43 -9.16
CA ARG A 91 4.30 10.88 -8.29
C ARG A 91 4.18 9.37 -8.16
N ALA A 92 2.98 8.85 -7.97
CA ALA A 92 2.73 7.41 -7.90
C ALA A 92 3.15 6.70 -9.21
N LEU A 93 2.78 7.27 -10.37
CA LEU A 93 3.20 6.78 -11.68
C LEU A 93 4.72 6.81 -11.85
N PHE A 94 5.36 7.89 -11.42
CA PHE A 94 6.81 8.02 -11.46
C PHE A 94 7.51 6.95 -10.61
N TYR A 95 7.00 6.66 -9.41
CA TYR A 95 7.52 5.64 -8.51
C TYR A 95 7.40 4.24 -9.13
N LEU A 96 6.23 3.89 -9.64
CA LEU A 96 5.99 2.61 -10.32
C LEU A 96 6.90 2.44 -11.54
N SER A 97 7.00 3.48 -12.38
CA SER A 97 7.84 3.47 -13.57
C SER A 97 9.32 3.32 -13.22
N ARG A 98 9.76 3.94 -12.13
CA ARG A 98 11.15 3.83 -11.68
C ARG A 98 11.47 2.43 -11.18
N ALA A 99 10.59 1.82 -10.39
CA ALA A 99 10.76 0.46 -9.90
C ALA A 99 10.75 -0.59 -11.05
N ILE A 100 10.00 -0.35 -12.12
CA ILE A 100 10.07 -1.14 -13.35
C ILE A 100 11.41 -0.93 -14.06
N SER A 101 11.80 0.34 -14.28
CA SER A 101 13.01 0.69 -15.03
C SER A 101 14.29 0.14 -14.39
N MET A 102 14.30 0.03 -13.07
CA MET A 102 15.48 -0.48 -12.33
C MET A 102 15.71 -1.98 -12.46
N GLN A 103 14.74 -2.72 -13.00
CA GLN A 103 14.90 -4.15 -13.28
C GLN A 103 15.64 -4.41 -14.60
N GLY A 104 15.93 -3.34 -15.35
CA GLY A 104 16.68 -3.45 -16.59
C GLY A 104 18.13 -3.90 -16.36
N GLU A 105 18.56 -4.94 -17.05
CA GLU A 105 19.93 -5.43 -17.03
C GLU A 105 20.71 -4.91 -18.24
N LYS A 106 22.03 -4.79 -18.08
CA LYS A 106 22.93 -4.37 -19.19
C LYS A 106 23.30 -5.62 -20.00
N GLY A 107 23.20 -5.53 -21.31
CA GLY A 107 23.63 -6.56 -22.25
C GLY A 107 22.59 -6.90 -23.31
N GLU A 108 23.04 -7.51 -24.42
CA GLU A 108 22.21 -7.89 -25.55
C GLU A 108 21.33 -9.13 -25.27
N GLU A 109 21.67 -9.90 -24.22
CA GLU A 109 20.96 -11.14 -23.84
C GLU A 109 19.72 -10.88 -22.97
N TRP A 110 19.47 -9.63 -22.52
CA TRP A 110 18.30 -9.33 -21.71
C TRP A 110 17.02 -9.27 -22.55
N GLU A 111 16.10 -10.19 -22.28
CA GLU A 111 14.83 -10.38 -23.00
C GLU A 111 13.66 -9.59 -22.41
N TYR A 112 13.90 -8.48 -21.68
CA TYR A 112 12.87 -7.67 -21.03
C TYR A 112 11.99 -8.44 -20.02
N GLY A 113 12.52 -9.46 -19.37
CA GLY A 113 11.87 -10.25 -18.32
C GLY A 113 11.73 -9.45 -17.03
N ILE A 114 10.72 -8.55 -16.95
CA ILE A 114 10.45 -7.75 -15.76
C ILE A 114 9.39 -8.39 -14.86
N ASN A 115 9.59 -8.28 -13.55
CA ASN A 115 8.58 -8.61 -12.55
C ASN A 115 7.55 -7.48 -12.43
N ALA A 116 6.31 -7.83 -12.06
CA ALA A 116 5.29 -6.83 -11.81
C ALA A 116 5.64 -5.95 -10.61
N VAL A 117 5.25 -4.67 -10.71
CA VAL A 117 5.32 -3.72 -9.61
C VAL A 117 3.91 -3.27 -9.24
N ILE A 118 3.57 -3.42 -7.97
CA ILE A 118 2.29 -3.06 -7.38
C ILE A 118 2.50 -1.86 -6.46
N GLY A 119 1.81 -0.75 -6.71
CA GLY A 119 1.80 0.40 -5.81
C GLY A 119 0.56 0.40 -4.94
N VAL A 120 0.72 0.59 -3.65
CA VAL A 120 -0.36 0.79 -2.68
C VAL A 120 -0.19 2.17 -2.08
N PHE A 121 -1.13 3.06 -2.39
CA PHE A 121 -1.10 4.47 -2.03
C PHE A 121 -2.25 4.80 -1.10
N ILE A 122 -1.96 4.92 0.20
CA ILE A 122 -2.96 5.18 1.25
C ILE A 122 -3.02 6.69 1.50
N THR A 123 -4.19 7.31 1.36
CA THR A 123 -4.36 8.75 1.53
C THR A 123 -5.36 9.08 2.65
N HIS A 124 -5.02 10.08 3.45
CA HIS A 124 -5.92 10.66 4.46
C HIS A 124 -6.70 11.87 3.91
N PHE A 125 -6.80 11.97 2.59
CA PHE A 125 -7.58 12.96 1.84
C PHE A 125 -8.22 12.30 0.61
N ASN A 126 -9.25 12.94 0.07
CA ASN A 126 -9.85 12.51 -1.18
C ASN A 126 -8.92 12.88 -2.34
N LEU A 127 -8.45 11.87 -3.06
CA LEU A 127 -7.58 12.05 -4.22
C LEU A 127 -8.39 12.38 -5.47
N PHE A 128 -9.51 11.67 -5.65
CA PHE A 128 -10.42 11.85 -6.77
C PHE A 128 -11.70 12.52 -6.26
N ASP A 129 -11.86 13.81 -6.57
CA ASP A 129 -12.97 14.63 -6.08
C ASP A 129 -14.27 14.44 -6.90
N ASN A 130 -14.28 13.56 -7.91
CA ASN A 130 -15.42 13.32 -8.77
C ASN A 130 -16.53 12.61 -7.99
N ASN A 131 -17.77 13.15 -8.10
CA ASN A 131 -18.96 12.53 -7.52
C ASN A 131 -19.21 11.10 -8.01
N ASP A 132 -18.58 10.70 -9.11
CA ASP A 132 -18.73 9.39 -9.74
C ASP A 132 -17.87 8.31 -9.10
N ASN A 133 -16.79 8.67 -8.39
CA ASN A 133 -15.95 7.71 -7.70
C ASN A 133 -16.13 7.83 -6.17
N LYS A 134 -17.12 7.07 -5.65
CA LYS A 134 -17.39 6.96 -4.20
C LYS A 134 -16.57 5.88 -3.52
N ASP A 135 -15.83 5.08 -4.28
CA ASP A 135 -15.13 3.92 -3.77
C ASP A 135 -13.93 4.32 -2.91
N VAL A 136 -13.77 3.62 -1.81
CA VAL A 136 -12.60 3.74 -0.93
C VAL A 136 -11.34 3.29 -1.64
N LEU A 137 -11.44 2.22 -2.42
CA LEU A 137 -10.37 1.62 -3.22
C LEU A 137 -10.57 1.96 -4.70
N CYS A 138 -9.58 2.58 -5.31
CA CYS A 138 -9.51 2.80 -6.75
C CYS A 138 -8.32 2.03 -7.31
N GLU A 139 -8.59 1.15 -8.27
CA GLU A 139 -7.55 0.37 -8.92
C GLU A 139 -7.12 1.00 -10.24
N MET A 140 -5.81 1.03 -10.49
CA MET A 140 -5.20 1.45 -11.75
C MET A 140 -4.59 0.23 -12.46
N ARG A 141 -4.97 0.02 -13.71
CA ARG A 141 -4.45 -1.04 -14.59
C ARG A 141 -4.13 -0.52 -15.99
N LEU A 142 -3.20 -1.16 -16.68
CA LEU A 142 -2.96 -0.94 -18.11
C LEU A 142 -3.96 -1.75 -18.93
N MET A 143 -4.96 -1.06 -19.50
CA MET A 143 -6.08 -1.69 -20.17
C MET A 143 -6.34 -1.08 -21.56
N ASN A 144 -6.86 -1.89 -22.49
CA ASN A 144 -7.44 -1.38 -23.72
C ASN A 144 -8.83 -0.77 -23.39
N PRO A 145 -9.02 0.55 -23.57
CA PRO A 145 -10.26 1.21 -23.18
C PRO A 145 -11.49 0.81 -24.00
N LYS A 146 -11.30 0.21 -25.18
CA LYS A 146 -12.41 -0.25 -26.04
C LYS A 146 -12.90 -1.64 -25.68
N THR A 147 -12.01 -2.51 -25.23
CA THR A 147 -12.31 -3.92 -24.97
C THR A 147 -12.34 -4.26 -23.49
N ASN A 148 -11.90 -3.35 -22.63
CA ASN A 148 -11.68 -3.54 -21.18
C ASN A 148 -10.76 -4.75 -20.86
N LYS A 149 -9.92 -5.15 -21.82
CA LYS A 149 -8.94 -6.21 -21.60
C LYS A 149 -7.62 -5.65 -21.10
N THR A 150 -7.04 -6.28 -20.09
CA THR A 150 -5.70 -5.95 -19.59
C THR A 150 -4.67 -6.17 -20.71
N ILE A 151 -3.83 -5.16 -20.96
CA ILE A 151 -2.71 -5.23 -21.91
C ILE A 151 -1.50 -5.81 -21.21
N SER A 152 -1.25 -5.39 -19.98
CA SER A 152 -0.15 -5.87 -19.16
C SER A 152 -0.51 -5.77 -17.68
N ASP A 153 -0.10 -6.75 -16.90
CA ASP A 153 -0.23 -6.81 -15.44
C ASP A 153 1.04 -6.37 -14.70
N LYS A 154 2.04 -5.90 -15.46
CA LYS A 154 3.36 -5.53 -14.92
C LYS A 154 3.32 -4.24 -14.09
N ILE A 155 2.31 -3.39 -14.25
CA ILE A 155 2.08 -2.20 -13.43
C ILE A 155 0.65 -2.22 -12.92
N ARG A 156 0.48 -2.16 -11.60
CA ARG A 156 -0.81 -1.98 -10.93
C ARG A 156 -0.70 -0.93 -9.85
N GLY A 157 -1.74 -0.14 -9.64
CA GLY A 157 -1.83 0.82 -8.56
C GLY A 157 -3.14 0.66 -7.79
N TYR A 158 -3.08 0.70 -6.48
CA TYR A 158 -4.21 0.68 -5.56
C TYR A 158 -4.20 1.97 -4.75
N PHE A 159 -5.17 2.85 -5.00
CA PHE A 159 -5.33 4.11 -4.28
C PHE A 159 -6.43 3.95 -3.25
N ILE A 160 -6.06 3.97 -1.97
CA ILE A 160 -6.96 3.80 -0.83
C ILE A 160 -7.23 5.17 -0.21
N GLN A 161 -8.47 5.64 -0.29
CA GLN A 161 -8.90 6.96 0.15
C GLN A 161 -9.68 6.84 1.47
N LEU A 162 -8.99 6.87 2.61
CA LEU A 162 -9.58 6.66 3.93
C LEU A 162 -10.77 7.56 4.26
N PRO A 163 -10.82 8.85 3.84
CA PRO A 163 -11.97 9.70 4.14
C PRO A 163 -13.28 9.25 3.49
N LYS A 164 -13.21 8.47 2.40
CA LYS A 164 -14.39 7.92 1.73
C LYS A 164 -15.05 6.78 2.49
N PHE A 165 -14.31 6.09 3.34
CA PHE A 165 -14.85 5.05 4.20
C PHE A 165 -15.72 5.67 5.31
N LYS A 166 -17.02 5.32 5.36
CA LYS A 166 -18.00 5.91 6.28
C LYS A 166 -18.69 4.89 7.18
N LYS A 167 -18.36 3.60 7.04
CA LYS A 167 -18.99 2.53 7.80
C LYS A 167 -18.49 2.50 9.25
N SER A 168 -19.33 2.00 10.15
CA SER A 168 -18.95 1.61 11.51
C SER A 168 -18.33 0.21 11.52
N ASN A 169 -17.75 -0.21 12.65
CA ASN A 169 -17.17 -1.54 12.80
C ASN A 169 -18.17 -2.67 12.45
N ASN A 170 -19.40 -2.58 12.94
CA ASN A 170 -20.46 -3.57 12.66
C ASN A 170 -20.98 -3.52 11.22
N GLY A 171 -20.56 -2.54 10.44
CA GLY A 171 -20.95 -2.36 9.03
C GLY A 171 -19.91 -2.81 8.04
N CYS A 172 -18.74 -3.29 8.49
CA CYS A 172 -17.70 -3.82 7.61
C CYS A 172 -18.18 -5.13 6.97
N ALA A 173 -18.10 -5.22 5.65
CA ALA A 173 -18.60 -6.35 4.86
C ALA A 173 -17.52 -7.43 4.65
N ASP A 174 -16.25 -7.05 4.69
CA ASP A 174 -15.11 -7.91 4.41
C ASP A 174 -13.87 -7.50 5.21
N HIS A 175 -12.82 -8.30 5.09
CA HIS A 175 -11.58 -8.11 5.82
C HIS A 175 -10.81 -6.85 5.40
N PHE A 176 -10.92 -6.42 4.16
CA PHE A 176 -10.36 -5.14 3.71
C PHE A 176 -11.02 -3.96 4.43
N GLU A 177 -12.35 -3.95 4.55
CA GLU A 177 -13.06 -2.89 5.25
C GLU A 177 -12.73 -2.82 6.75
N GLU A 178 -12.47 -3.98 7.38
CA GLU A 178 -11.99 -4.02 8.77
C GLU A 178 -10.59 -3.39 8.90
N TRP A 179 -9.68 -3.64 7.96
CA TRP A 179 -8.39 -2.97 7.89
C TRP A 179 -8.54 -1.46 7.75
N ILE A 180 -9.39 -1.02 6.82
CA ILE A 180 -9.63 0.41 6.59
C ILE A 180 -10.25 1.08 7.82
N TYR A 181 -11.19 0.39 8.48
CA TYR A 181 -11.79 0.87 9.72
C TYR A 181 -10.73 1.07 10.81
N ASN A 182 -9.88 0.07 11.05
CA ASN A 182 -8.82 0.16 12.05
C ASN A 182 -7.83 1.27 11.71
N LEU A 183 -7.27 1.30 10.50
CA LEU A 183 -6.34 2.34 10.07
C LEU A 183 -6.90 3.75 10.25
N LYS A 184 -8.18 3.95 9.89
CA LYS A 184 -8.82 5.25 9.98
C LYS A 184 -9.09 5.73 11.40
N ASN A 185 -9.39 4.81 12.31
CA ASN A 185 -9.91 5.15 13.64
C ASN A 185 -8.92 4.86 14.78
N MET A 186 -7.83 4.17 14.52
CA MET A 186 -6.84 3.72 15.51
C MET A 186 -6.35 4.84 16.43
N GLU A 187 -6.09 6.02 15.86
CA GLU A 187 -5.63 7.20 16.61
C GLU A 187 -6.67 7.70 17.65
N ARG A 188 -7.96 7.49 17.38
CA ARG A 188 -9.05 8.04 18.21
C ARG A 188 -9.55 7.04 19.25
N MET A 189 -9.46 5.77 18.97
CA MET A 189 -10.14 4.75 19.76
C MET A 189 -9.30 4.24 20.95
N GLY A 190 -7.99 4.46 20.94
CA GLY A 190 -7.08 3.91 21.97
C GLY A 190 -7.13 2.38 22.08
N ASN A 191 -7.92 1.75 21.23
CA ASN A 191 -8.15 0.32 21.15
C ASN A 191 -8.36 -0.09 19.69
N ILE A 192 -7.90 -1.29 19.34
CA ILE A 192 -8.15 -1.89 18.03
C ILE A 192 -9.45 -2.67 18.10
N GLU A 193 -10.30 -2.43 17.12
CA GLU A 193 -11.51 -3.22 16.91
C GLU A 193 -11.15 -4.56 16.25
N PHE A 194 -12.08 -5.52 16.25
CA PHE A 194 -11.88 -6.86 15.69
C PHE A 194 -10.75 -7.65 16.39
N LYS A 195 -10.61 -7.47 17.71
CA LYS A 195 -9.61 -8.16 18.56
C LYS A 195 -9.73 -9.68 18.56
N ASP A 196 -10.87 -10.21 18.14
CA ASP A 196 -11.12 -11.63 17.94
C ASP A 196 -10.32 -12.20 16.76
N LYS A 197 -9.87 -11.36 15.83
CA LYS A 197 -8.98 -11.76 14.75
C LYS A 197 -7.53 -11.73 15.19
N GLU A 198 -6.85 -12.88 15.06
CA GLU A 198 -5.49 -13.07 15.55
C GLU A 198 -4.50 -12.05 14.98
N VAL A 199 -4.68 -11.68 13.71
CA VAL A 199 -3.83 -10.68 13.04
C VAL A 199 -3.89 -9.32 13.73
N PHE A 200 -5.07 -8.85 14.13
CA PHE A 200 -5.21 -7.53 14.77
C PHE A 200 -4.68 -7.49 16.21
N LYS A 201 -4.51 -8.65 16.88
CA LYS A 201 -3.83 -8.71 18.19
C LYS A 201 -2.36 -8.29 18.11
N ARG A 202 -1.73 -8.42 16.95
CA ARG A 202 -0.33 -8.04 16.73
C ARG A 202 -0.12 -6.52 16.66
N LEU A 203 -1.19 -5.74 16.52
CA LEU A 203 -1.11 -4.28 16.49
C LEU A 203 -0.89 -3.65 17.89
N TRP A 204 -0.85 -4.51 18.96
CA TRP A 204 -0.59 -4.12 20.36
C TRP A 204 0.78 -4.65 20.87
#